data_b6b0ef8610cbb295233c382770309cb9
#
_entry.id   b6b0ef8610cbb295233c382770309cb9
#
_cell.length_a   1.000
_cell.length_b   1.000
_cell.length_c   1.000
_cell.angle_alpha   90.00
_cell.angle_beta   90.00
_cell.angle_gamma   90.00
#
_symmetry.space_group_name_H-M   'P 1'
#
loop_
_entity.id
_entity.type
_entity.pdbx_description
1 polymer ?
#
loop_
_entity_poly.entity_id
_entity_poly.type
_entity_poly.pdbx_seq_one_letter_code
_entity_poly.pdbx_strand_id
1 'polypeptide(L)'
;MIRVVIADEHCIMRQGLRALLERTDDIEVVGEAEDGQQALALIEQLAPDVIVMDITMPRLNGLETAARMRALGTNTQAVILSMHSDAVSVRQALRAGVRGYLLKRSVAEELPLAIRAASRKEIYLTPSVSGPIFDDLINHQPLTDTEEGLAKLSTRERRVLQSIAEGMTSGAIASGLSISAKTVEKHRASLMGKLNVQSVADLVRIATKHGLVSLDE
;
A
#
# COMPACT_ATOMS: atom_id res chain seq x y z
N MET A 1 -8.73 4.45 24.62
CA MET A 1 -8.75 3.22 23.81
C MET A 1 -8.52 3.64 22.37
N ILE A 2 -7.54 3.07 21.68
CA ILE A 2 -7.19 3.41 20.29
C ILE A 2 -8.12 2.62 19.38
N ARG A 3 -8.90 3.31 18.55
CA ARG A 3 -9.87 2.71 17.63
C ARG A 3 -9.20 2.38 16.31
N VAL A 4 -9.25 1.12 15.89
CA VAL A 4 -8.52 0.60 14.74
C VAL A 4 -9.45 -0.03 13.70
N VAL A 5 -9.22 0.28 12.43
CA VAL A 5 -9.77 -0.46 11.29
C VAL A 5 -8.67 -1.33 10.70
N ILE A 6 -9.00 -2.57 10.31
CA ILE A 6 -8.09 -3.50 9.63
C ILE A 6 -8.53 -3.64 8.19
N ALA A 7 -7.59 -3.55 7.23
CA ALA A 7 -7.86 -3.76 5.80
C ALA A 7 -6.84 -4.73 5.19
N ASP A 8 -7.30 -5.88 4.75
CA ASP A 8 -6.52 -6.92 4.05
C ASP A 8 -7.51 -7.75 3.22
N GLU A 9 -7.16 -8.18 2.01
CA GLU A 9 -8.05 -9.01 1.20
C GLU A 9 -8.23 -10.43 1.78
N HIS A 10 -7.25 -10.91 2.56
CA HIS A 10 -7.24 -12.26 3.13
C HIS A 10 -8.01 -12.30 4.47
N CYS A 11 -9.15 -12.99 4.48
CA CYS A 11 -9.98 -13.14 5.68
C CYS A 11 -9.20 -13.71 6.88
N ILE A 12 -8.34 -14.71 6.66
CA ILE A 12 -7.51 -15.33 7.71
C ILE A 12 -6.55 -14.31 8.33
N MET A 13 -5.96 -13.43 7.53
CA MET A 13 -5.07 -12.39 8.03
C MET A 13 -5.85 -11.40 8.90
N ARG A 14 -7.02 -10.93 8.45
CA ARG A 14 -7.87 -10.02 9.25
C ARG A 14 -8.25 -10.63 10.59
N GLN A 15 -8.67 -11.91 10.60
CA GLN A 15 -9.01 -12.62 11.84
C GLN A 15 -7.80 -12.76 12.77
N GLY A 16 -6.62 -13.08 12.23
CA GLY A 16 -5.38 -13.16 13.00
C GLY A 16 -4.98 -11.83 13.63
N LEU A 17 -5.06 -10.73 12.85
CA LEU A 17 -4.78 -9.38 13.33
C LEU A 17 -5.78 -8.95 14.41
N ARG A 18 -7.07 -9.23 14.22
CA ARG A 18 -8.10 -8.97 15.23
C ARG A 18 -7.79 -9.71 16.52
N ALA A 19 -7.58 -11.02 16.46
CA ALA A 19 -7.28 -11.84 17.65
C ALA A 19 -6.00 -11.40 18.37
N LEU A 20 -5.00 -10.89 17.63
CA LEU A 20 -3.80 -10.32 18.21
C LEU A 20 -4.10 -9.02 18.98
N LEU A 21 -4.88 -8.12 18.38
CA LEU A 21 -5.21 -6.82 18.98
C LEU A 21 -6.19 -6.91 20.14
N GLU A 22 -7.14 -7.86 20.12
CA GLU A 22 -8.06 -8.15 21.22
C GLU A 22 -7.35 -8.60 22.52
N ARG A 23 -6.07 -8.97 22.45
CA ARG A 23 -5.25 -9.28 23.61
C ARG A 23 -4.63 -8.04 24.28
N THR A 24 -4.88 -6.87 23.73
CA THR A 24 -4.37 -5.59 24.26
C THR A 24 -5.52 -4.78 24.84
N ASP A 25 -5.37 -4.26 26.06
CA ASP A 25 -6.44 -3.56 26.79
C ASP A 25 -6.71 -2.15 26.25
N ASP A 26 -5.81 -1.59 25.45
CA ASP A 26 -5.85 -0.19 24.98
C ASP A 26 -6.18 -0.01 23.49
N ILE A 27 -6.41 -1.13 22.77
CA ILE A 27 -6.72 -1.13 21.32
C ILE A 27 -8.06 -1.82 21.08
N GLU A 28 -8.89 -1.20 20.25
CA GLU A 28 -10.21 -1.74 19.87
C GLU A 28 -10.33 -1.79 18.34
N VAL A 29 -10.61 -2.98 17.78
CA VAL A 29 -10.91 -3.15 16.36
C VAL A 29 -12.37 -2.82 16.10
N VAL A 30 -12.62 -1.65 15.49
CA VAL A 30 -13.95 -1.10 15.23
C VAL A 30 -14.51 -1.43 13.85
N GLY A 31 -13.68 -1.95 12.93
CA GLY A 31 -14.13 -2.32 11.59
C GLY A 31 -13.10 -3.12 10.81
N GLU A 32 -13.57 -3.81 9.76
CA GLU A 32 -12.75 -4.57 8.83
C GLU A 32 -13.13 -4.24 7.39
N ALA A 33 -12.15 -4.21 6.49
CA ALA A 33 -12.31 -3.98 5.07
C ALA A 33 -11.54 -5.03 4.27
N GLU A 34 -11.99 -5.32 3.07
CA GLU A 34 -11.33 -6.24 2.13
C GLU A 34 -10.54 -5.51 1.05
N ASP A 35 -10.70 -4.20 0.96
CA ASP A 35 -10.02 -3.33 0.00
C ASP A 35 -10.00 -1.87 0.46
N GLY A 36 -9.25 -1.05 -0.28
CA GLY A 36 -9.09 0.35 0.07
C GLY A 36 -10.35 1.21 -0.13
N GLN A 37 -11.33 0.79 -0.95
CA GLN A 37 -12.58 1.54 -1.10
C GLN A 37 -13.46 1.36 0.13
N GLN A 38 -13.62 0.12 0.61
CA GLN A 38 -14.31 -0.18 1.85
C GLN A 38 -13.60 0.48 3.04
N ALA A 39 -12.26 0.45 3.06
CA ALA A 39 -11.45 1.10 4.07
C ALA A 39 -11.74 2.60 4.17
N LEU A 40 -11.79 3.32 3.05
CA LEU A 40 -12.13 4.76 3.02
C LEU A 40 -13.55 5.02 3.52
N ALA A 41 -14.53 4.19 3.15
CA ALA A 41 -15.91 4.32 3.63
C ALA A 41 -15.99 4.13 5.16
N LEU A 42 -15.27 3.14 5.70
CA LEU A 42 -15.19 2.92 7.16
C LEU A 42 -14.48 4.06 7.89
N ILE A 43 -13.43 4.64 7.31
CA ILE A 43 -12.74 5.80 7.88
C ILE A 43 -13.70 6.99 7.99
N GLU A 44 -14.49 7.25 6.94
CA GLU A 44 -15.47 8.33 6.95
C GLU A 44 -16.59 8.09 7.98
N GLN A 45 -17.09 6.86 8.07
CA GLN A 45 -18.19 6.48 8.95
C GLN A 45 -17.78 6.40 10.42
N LEU A 46 -16.63 5.79 10.70
CA LEU A 46 -16.22 5.41 12.07
C LEU A 46 -15.21 6.39 12.67
N ALA A 47 -14.53 7.20 11.85
CA ALA A 47 -13.43 8.07 12.27
C ALA A 47 -12.43 7.37 13.23
N PRO A 48 -11.80 6.24 12.81
CA PRO A 48 -10.85 5.52 13.65
C PRO A 48 -9.58 6.34 13.86
N ASP A 49 -8.84 6.04 14.93
CA ASP A 49 -7.54 6.68 15.19
C ASP A 49 -6.48 6.17 14.21
N VAL A 50 -6.49 4.85 13.95
CA VAL A 50 -5.51 4.18 13.11
C VAL A 50 -6.20 3.23 12.15
N ILE A 51 -5.69 3.11 10.93
CA ILE A 51 -5.99 2.02 10.02
C ILE A 51 -4.73 1.19 9.79
N VAL A 52 -4.85 -0.13 9.91
CA VAL A 52 -3.83 -1.12 9.55
C VAL A 52 -4.20 -1.69 8.20
N MET A 53 -3.32 -1.57 7.20
CA MET A 53 -3.63 -1.96 5.82
C MET A 53 -2.54 -2.83 5.22
N ASP A 54 -2.92 -3.84 4.44
CA ASP A 54 -1.99 -4.45 3.48
C ASP A 54 -1.70 -3.45 2.34
N ILE A 55 -0.50 -3.54 1.77
CA ILE A 55 -0.18 -2.82 0.53
C ILE A 55 -1.03 -3.35 -0.62
N THR A 56 -1.07 -4.68 -0.76
CA THR A 56 -1.70 -5.35 -1.89
C THR A 56 -3.16 -5.65 -1.58
N MET A 57 -4.05 -4.87 -2.14
CA MET A 57 -5.50 -5.07 -2.02
C MET A 57 -6.17 -4.81 -3.38
N PRO A 58 -7.26 -5.52 -3.70
CA PRO A 58 -8.00 -5.30 -4.93
C PRO A 58 -8.65 -3.91 -4.97
N ARG A 59 -9.07 -3.46 -6.13
CA ARG A 59 -9.79 -2.19 -6.39
C ARG A 59 -9.00 -0.93 -6.03
N LEU A 60 -8.50 -0.83 -4.79
CA LEU A 60 -7.69 0.28 -4.31
C LEU A 60 -6.65 -0.25 -3.32
N ASN A 61 -5.37 -0.18 -3.67
CA ASN A 61 -4.29 -0.68 -2.84
C ASN A 61 -4.01 0.22 -1.61
N GLY A 62 -3.24 -0.29 -0.64
CA GLY A 62 -2.99 0.40 0.63
C GLY A 62 -2.28 1.74 0.46
N LEU A 63 -1.34 1.86 -0.48
CA LEU A 63 -0.61 3.11 -0.72
C LEU A 63 -1.52 4.19 -1.34
N GLU A 64 -2.37 3.80 -2.29
CA GLU A 64 -3.36 4.71 -2.86
C GLU A 64 -4.41 5.13 -1.83
N THR A 65 -4.81 4.18 -0.96
CA THR A 65 -5.73 4.47 0.16
C THR A 65 -5.12 5.52 1.08
N ALA A 66 -3.87 5.34 1.52
CA ALA A 66 -3.16 6.30 2.37
C ALA A 66 -3.02 7.68 1.70
N ALA A 67 -2.70 7.72 0.40
CA ALA A 67 -2.61 8.98 -0.35
C ALA A 67 -3.96 9.71 -0.41
N ARG A 68 -5.08 8.99 -0.57
CA ARG A 68 -6.43 9.57 -0.55
C ARG A 68 -6.83 10.06 0.84
N MET A 69 -6.53 9.29 1.88
CA MET A 69 -6.73 9.72 3.27
C MET A 69 -6.06 11.07 3.52
N ARG A 70 -4.79 11.20 3.09
CA ARG A 70 -4.05 12.45 3.20
C ARG A 70 -4.70 13.59 2.40
N ALA A 71 -5.14 13.34 1.18
CA ALA A 71 -5.80 14.33 0.32
C ALA A 71 -7.15 14.79 0.92
N LEU A 72 -7.89 13.90 1.59
CA LEU A 72 -9.14 14.20 2.29
C LEU A 72 -8.92 14.87 3.65
N GLY A 73 -7.69 14.96 4.13
CA GLY A 73 -7.36 15.58 5.42
C GLY A 73 -7.91 14.80 6.62
N THR A 74 -8.04 13.49 6.54
CA THR A 74 -8.53 12.66 7.66
C THR A 74 -7.55 12.70 8.83
N ASN A 75 -8.07 12.59 10.06
CA ASN A 75 -7.23 12.48 11.26
C ASN A 75 -6.68 11.05 11.48
N THR A 76 -7.26 10.05 10.81
CA THR A 76 -6.86 8.65 10.88
C THR A 76 -5.43 8.46 10.38
N GLN A 77 -4.60 7.76 11.15
CA GLN A 77 -3.21 7.47 10.78
C GLN A 77 -3.12 6.10 10.13
N ALA A 78 -2.27 5.98 9.10
CA ALA A 78 -2.09 4.74 8.37
C ALA A 78 -0.86 3.96 8.84
N VAL A 79 -1.04 2.66 9.07
CA VAL A 79 0.01 1.66 9.29
C VAL A 79 -0.08 0.64 8.16
N ILE A 80 1.02 0.40 7.46
CA ILE A 80 1.11 -0.56 6.36
C ILE A 80 1.74 -1.86 6.83
N LEU A 81 1.17 -2.97 6.38
CA LEU A 81 1.76 -4.31 6.46
C LEU A 81 2.29 -4.69 5.08
N SER A 82 3.52 -5.22 5.02
CA SER A 82 4.18 -5.56 3.75
C SER A 82 5.07 -6.80 3.87
N MET A 83 5.24 -7.51 2.77
CA MET A 83 6.28 -8.53 2.63
C MET A 83 7.63 -7.92 2.21
N HIS A 84 7.66 -6.66 1.75
CA HIS A 84 8.81 -6.01 1.15
C HIS A 84 9.56 -5.15 2.18
N SER A 85 10.89 -5.30 2.22
CA SER A 85 11.79 -4.56 3.12
C SER A 85 12.67 -3.54 2.39
N ASP A 86 12.48 -3.36 1.09
CA ASP A 86 13.30 -2.46 0.28
C ASP A 86 13.00 -0.98 0.55
N ALA A 87 14.03 -0.14 0.47
CA ALA A 87 13.94 1.29 0.78
C ALA A 87 12.95 2.05 -0.13
N VAL A 88 12.71 1.55 -1.35
CA VAL A 88 11.79 2.18 -2.32
C VAL A 88 10.36 2.05 -1.85
N SER A 89 9.94 0.83 -1.50
CA SER A 89 8.59 0.56 -0.98
C SER A 89 8.30 1.36 0.28
N VAL A 90 9.26 1.43 1.20
CA VAL A 90 9.11 2.20 2.43
C VAL A 90 9.04 3.71 2.16
N ARG A 91 9.90 4.25 1.27
CA ARG A 91 9.81 5.67 0.87
C ARG A 91 8.47 6.02 0.22
N GLN A 92 7.94 5.13 -0.62
CA GLN A 92 6.63 5.35 -1.23
C GLN A 92 5.53 5.42 -0.18
N ALA A 93 5.55 4.53 0.82
CA ALA A 93 4.61 4.54 1.93
C ALA A 93 4.71 5.84 2.75
N LEU A 94 5.91 6.26 3.12
CA LEU A 94 6.13 7.51 3.86
C LEU A 94 5.67 8.75 3.05
N ARG A 95 5.93 8.78 1.73
CA ARG A 95 5.43 9.85 0.85
C ARG A 95 3.91 9.86 0.74
N ALA A 96 3.26 8.72 0.80
CA ALA A 96 1.79 8.60 0.85
C ALA A 96 1.20 9.11 2.17
N GLY A 97 2.03 9.34 3.20
CA GLY A 97 1.59 9.82 4.52
C GLY A 97 1.42 8.74 5.56
N VAL A 98 1.92 7.53 5.29
CA VAL A 98 1.90 6.41 6.24
C VAL A 98 2.77 6.72 7.45
N ARG A 99 2.31 6.34 8.65
CA ARG A 99 3.02 6.52 9.92
C ARG A 99 3.63 5.23 10.46
N GLY A 100 3.16 4.07 10.01
CA GLY A 100 3.75 2.78 10.38
C GLY A 100 4.05 1.94 9.15
N TYR A 101 5.23 1.32 9.11
CA TYR A 101 5.57 0.33 8.10
C TYR A 101 6.13 -0.92 8.78
N LEU A 102 5.38 -2.01 8.70
CA LEU A 102 5.73 -3.28 9.31
C LEU A 102 5.89 -4.36 8.26
N LEU A 103 6.84 -5.25 8.52
CA LEU A 103 6.92 -6.50 7.77
C LEU A 103 5.91 -7.51 8.32
N LYS A 104 5.16 -8.18 7.44
CA LYS A 104 4.16 -9.19 7.85
C LYS A 104 4.74 -10.27 8.77
N ARG A 105 6.04 -10.60 8.66
CA ARG A 105 6.74 -11.55 9.54
C ARG A 105 6.93 -11.06 10.99
N SER A 106 6.89 -9.75 11.23
CA SER A 106 7.11 -9.15 12.56
C SER A 106 5.82 -8.65 13.21
N VAL A 107 4.67 -8.87 12.58
CA VAL A 107 3.38 -8.29 13.00
C VAL A 107 3.00 -8.68 14.43
N ALA A 108 3.24 -9.94 14.82
CA ALA A 108 2.84 -10.43 16.14
C ALA A 108 3.46 -9.64 17.31
N GLU A 109 4.67 -9.17 17.16
CA GLU A 109 5.42 -8.46 18.20
C GLU A 109 5.31 -6.93 18.07
N GLU A 110 5.26 -6.44 16.83
CA GLU A 110 5.43 -5.02 16.53
C GLU A 110 4.12 -4.27 16.30
N LEU A 111 3.03 -4.94 15.92
CA LEU A 111 1.79 -4.27 15.52
C LEU A 111 1.19 -3.38 16.63
N PRO A 112 1.07 -3.82 17.88
CA PRO A 112 0.57 -2.95 18.95
C PRO A 112 1.45 -1.71 19.18
N LEU A 113 2.77 -1.85 19.03
CA LEU A 113 3.73 -0.74 19.16
C LEU A 113 3.54 0.29 18.04
N ALA A 114 3.42 -0.19 16.79
CA ALA A 114 3.20 0.66 15.64
C ALA A 114 1.86 1.42 15.70
N ILE A 115 0.79 0.76 16.16
CA ILE A 115 -0.52 1.40 16.35
C ILE A 115 -0.42 2.51 17.39
N ARG A 116 0.22 2.26 18.54
CA ARG A 116 0.41 3.30 19.58
C ARG A 116 1.26 4.46 19.09
N ALA A 117 2.34 4.20 18.34
CA ALA A 117 3.16 5.25 17.76
C ALA A 117 2.36 6.06 16.73
N ALA A 118 1.67 5.38 15.81
CA ALA A 118 0.85 6.04 14.79
C ALA A 118 -0.25 6.91 15.42
N SER A 119 -0.95 6.44 16.45
CA SER A 119 -2.00 7.21 17.15
C SER A 119 -1.47 8.52 17.74
N ARG A 120 -0.18 8.58 18.11
CA ARG A 120 0.53 9.80 18.55
C ARG A 120 1.15 10.59 17.40
N LYS A 121 0.87 10.19 16.14
CA LYS A 121 1.45 10.77 14.91
C LYS A 121 2.98 10.58 14.81
N GLU A 122 3.55 9.65 15.55
CA GLU A 122 4.94 9.23 15.46
C GLU A 122 5.12 8.23 14.31
N ILE A 123 6.35 8.12 13.79
CA ILE A 123 6.68 7.14 12.74
C ILE A 123 7.22 5.89 13.40
N TYR A 124 6.67 4.73 13.03
CA TYR A 124 7.18 3.43 13.40
C TYR A 124 7.62 2.65 12.17
N LEU A 125 8.85 2.20 12.14
CA LEU A 125 9.39 1.34 11.10
C LEU A 125 9.95 0.07 11.75
N THR A 126 9.60 -1.10 11.21
CA THR A 126 10.27 -2.35 11.63
C THR A 126 11.79 -2.15 11.59
N PRO A 127 12.55 -2.52 12.62
CA PRO A 127 14.00 -2.27 12.68
C PRO A 127 14.77 -2.76 11.45
N SER A 128 14.35 -3.87 10.85
CA SER A 128 14.99 -4.42 9.64
C SER A 128 14.78 -3.59 8.36
N VAL A 129 13.85 -2.64 8.34
CA VAL A 129 13.66 -1.73 7.21
C VAL A 129 14.26 -0.35 7.45
N SER A 130 14.54 0.00 8.68
CA SER A 130 15.13 1.31 9.01
C SER A 130 16.56 1.44 8.50
N GLY A 131 17.40 0.40 8.62
CA GLY A 131 18.77 0.41 8.10
C GLY A 131 18.87 0.75 6.63
N PRO A 132 18.23 0.00 5.71
CA PRO A 132 18.21 0.31 4.29
C PRO A 132 17.75 1.74 3.95
N ILE A 133 16.85 2.32 4.73
CA ILE A 133 16.41 3.72 4.53
C ILE A 133 17.50 4.71 4.93
N PHE A 134 18.15 4.48 6.08
CA PHE A 134 19.26 5.33 6.51
C PHE A 134 20.44 5.23 5.56
N ASP A 135 20.79 4.04 5.11
CA ASP A 135 21.85 3.84 4.12
C ASP A 135 21.55 4.59 2.82
N ASP A 136 20.31 4.55 2.36
CA ASP A 136 19.85 5.28 1.19
C ASP A 136 19.88 6.80 1.39
N LEU A 137 19.51 7.30 2.56
CA LEU A 137 19.58 8.72 2.91
C LEU A 137 21.02 9.23 3.03
N ILE A 138 21.91 8.42 3.61
CA ILE A 138 23.32 8.78 3.83
C ILE A 138 24.09 8.73 2.51
N ASN A 139 23.84 7.71 1.70
CA ASN A 139 24.59 7.49 0.47
C ASN A 139 24.08 8.32 -0.71
N HIS A 140 22.99 9.08 -0.55
CA HIS A 140 22.40 9.94 -1.60
C HIS A 140 22.36 9.23 -2.96
N GLN A 141 22.02 7.93 -3.01
CA GLN A 141 21.90 7.25 -4.28
C GLN A 141 20.74 7.86 -5.06
N PRO A 142 20.98 8.41 -6.25
CA PRO A 142 19.89 8.85 -7.10
C PRO A 142 18.96 7.65 -7.35
N LEU A 143 17.67 7.89 -7.40
CA LEU A 143 16.67 6.87 -7.77
C LEU A 143 17.12 6.22 -9.08
N THR A 144 16.97 4.91 -9.19
CA THR A 144 17.15 4.25 -10.48
C THR A 144 16.09 4.77 -11.46
N ASP A 145 16.37 4.75 -12.76
CA ASP A 145 15.44 5.19 -13.82
C ASP A 145 14.03 4.58 -13.63
N THR A 146 13.97 3.33 -13.18
CA THR A 146 12.69 2.62 -12.88
C THR A 146 11.99 3.21 -11.68
N GLU A 147 12.70 3.54 -10.61
CA GLU A 147 12.14 4.14 -9.39
C GLU A 147 11.63 5.55 -9.63
N GLU A 148 12.37 6.34 -10.40
CA GLU A 148 11.91 7.64 -10.88
C GLU A 148 10.67 7.50 -11.77
N GLY A 149 10.65 6.49 -12.65
CA GLY A 149 9.52 6.16 -13.50
C GLY A 149 8.26 5.86 -12.68
N LEU A 150 8.38 5.00 -11.66
CA LEU A 150 7.28 4.67 -10.74
C LEU A 150 6.78 5.88 -9.96
N ALA A 151 7.68 6.77 -9.53
CA ALA A 151 7.31 8.00 -8.83
C ALA A 151 6.55 8.99 -9.74
N LYS A 152 6.80 8.96 -11.05
CA LYS A 152 6.15 9.80 -12.08
C LYS A 152 4.82 9.23 -12.59
N LEU A 153 4.39 8.04 -12.13
CA LEU A 153 3.10 7.47 -12.52
C LEU A 153 1.95 8.24 -11.88
N SER A 154 0.98 8.63 -12.69
CA SER A 154 -0.30 9.11 -12.20
C SER A 154 -1.08 7.97 -11.51
N THR A 155 -2.03 8.31 -10.64
CA THR A 155 -2.94 7.34 -9.99
C THR A 155 -3.59 6.40 -11.02
N ARG A 156 -3.96 6.93 -12.20
CA ARG A 156 -4.57 6.16 -13.28
C ARG A 156 -3.60 5.16 -13.90
N GLU A 157 -2.37 5.58 -14.18
CA GLU A 157 -1.33 4.70 -14.73
C GLU A 157 -0.94 3.62 -13.74
N ARG A 158 -0.86 3.94 -12.45
CA ARG A 158 -0.56 2.97 -11.39
C ARG A 158 -1.64 1.88 -11.32
N ARG A 159 -2.92 2.24 -11.41
CA ARG A 159 -4.04 1.29 -11.48
C ARG A 159 -3.99 0.41 -12.72
N VAL A 160 -3.68 1.00 -13.89
CA VAL A 160 -3.51 0.21 -15.12
C VAL A 160 -2.34 -0.76 -14.98
N LEU A 161 -1.21 -0.34 -14.39
CA LEU A 161 -0.05 -1.21 -14.13
C LEU A 161 -0.42 -2.37 -13.21
N GLN A 162 -1.13 -2.09 -12.12
CA GLN A 162 -1.63 -3.12 -11.19
C GLN A 162 -2.54 -4.12 -11.91
N SER A 163 -3.55 -3.66 -12.63
CA SER A 163 -4.47 -4.55 -13.35
C SER A 163 -3.78 -5.38 -14.45
N ILE A 164 -2.74 -4.84 -15.09
CA ILE A 164 -1.90 -5.61 -16.03
C ILE A 164 -1.17 -6.73 -15.28
N ALA A 165 -0.63 -6.45 -14.12
CA ALA A 165 0.12 -7.41 -13.32
C ALA A 165 -0.78 -8.49 -12.69
N GLU A 166 -2.05 -8.17 -12.41
CA GLU A 166 -3.12 -9.10 -12.04
C GLU A 166 -3.61 -9.96 -13.24
N GLY A 167 -3.00 -9.83 -14.42
CA GLY A 167 -3.33 -10.61 -15.61
C GLY A 167 -4.61 -10.18 -16.33
N MET A 168 -5.17 -9.01 -16.02
CA MET A 168 -6.41 -8.54 -16.65
C MET A 168 -6.21 -8.17 -18.12
N THR A 169 -7.18 -8.52 -18.97
CA THR A 169 -7.19 -8.09 -20.38
C THR A 169 -7.48 -6.60 -20.51
N SER A 170 -7.03 -5.97 -21.61
CA SER A 170 -7.32 -4.55 -21.88
C SER A 170 -8.81 -4.20 -21.85
N GLY A 171 -9.67 -5.15 -22.25
CA GLY A 171 -11.13 -5.00 -22.17
C GLY A 171 -11.66 -5.00 -20.72
N ALA A 172 -11.14 -5.90 -19.88
CA ALA A 172 -11.51 -5.97 -18.46
C ALA A 172 -11.03 -4.71 -17.72
N ILE A 173 -9.80 -4.25 -17.97
CA ILE A 173 -9.25 -3.01 -17.43
C ILE A 173 -10.11 -1.80 -17.85
N ALA A 174 -10.49 -1.72 -19.13
CA ALA A 174 -11.34 -0.67 -19.67
C ALA A 174 -12.69 -0.57 -18.93
N SER A 175 -13.33 -1.73 -18.75
CA SER A 175 -14.60 -1.83 -18.01
C SER A 175 -14.45 -1.44 -16.55
N GLY A 176 -13.47 -2.00 -15.84
CA GLY A 176 -13.23 -1.73 -14.42
C GLY A 176 -12.86 -0.27 -14.11
N LEU A 177 -12.19 0.41 -15.06
CA LEU A 177 -11.78 1.80 -14.91
C LEU A 177 -12.73 2.79 -15.61
N SER A 178 -13.83 2.34 -16.24
CA SER A 178 -14.78 3.15 -16.99
C SER A 178 -14.11 4.03 -18.07
N ILE A 179 -13.22 3.42 -18.89
CA ILE A 179 -12.52 4.05 -20.01
C ILE A 179 -12.59 3.16 -21.25
N SER A 180 -12.16 3.69 -22.41
CA SER A 180 -12.08 2.88 -23.62
C SER A 180 -10.84 1.97 -23.63
N ALA A 181 -10.93 0.81 -24.32
CA ALA A 181 -9.76 -0.05 -24.53
C ALA A 181 -8.60 0.70 -25.20
N LYS A 182 -8.90 1.63 -26.12
CA LYS A 182 -7.89 2.49 -26.75
C LYS A 182 -7.18 3.38 -25.71
N THR A 183 -7.89 3.84 -24.69
CA THR A 183 -7.30 4.60 -23.57
C THR A 183 -6.39 3.74 -22.72
N VAL A 184 -6.76 2.48 -22.48
CA VAL A 184 -5.89 1.50 -21.78
C VAL A 184 -4.59 1.30 -22.55
N GLU A 185 -4.64 1.10 -23.87
CA GLU A 185 -3.43 0.95 -24.69
C GLU A 185 -2.54 2.21 -24.64
N LYS A 186 -3.14 3.40 -24.61
CA LYS A 186 -2.39 4.65 -24.44
C LYS A 186 -1.69 4.69 -23.07
N HIS A 187 -2.36 4.26 -22.00
CA HIS A 187 -1.72 4.16 -20.68
C HIS A 187 -0.60 3.12 -20.67
N ARG A 188 -0.77 1.96 -21.33
CA ARG A 188 0.30 0.94 -21.46
C ARG A 188 1.53 1.51 -22.14
N ALA A 189 1.36 2.19 -23.26
CA ALA A 189 2.48 2.84 -23.97
C ALA A 189 3.18 3.90 -23.09
N SER A 190 2.41 4.70 -22.36
CA SER A 190 2.94 5.67 -21.40
C SER A 190 3.73 5.00 -20.26
N LEU A 191 3.21 3.91 -19.70
CA LEU A 191 3.88 3.10 -18.68
C LEU A 191 5.21 2.56 -19.16
N MET A 192 5.23 1.95 -20.36
CA MET A 192 6.45 1.42 -20.96
C MET A 192 7.51 2.50 -21.14
N GLY A 193 7.12 3.68 -21.61
CA GLY A 193 8.04 4.82 -21.76
C GLY A 193 8.56 5.35 -20.42
N LYS A 194 7.68 5.52 -19.43
CA LYS A 194 8.06 6.04 -18.09
C LYS A 194 8.94 5.07 -17.30
N LEU A 195 8.72 3.76 -17.47
CA LEU A 195 9.46 2.71 -16.77
C LEU A 195 10.65 2.20 -17.59
N ASN A 196 10.86 2.75 -18.79
CA ASN A 196 11.93 2.36 -19.71
C ASN A 196 11.97 0.85 -19.99
N VAL A 197 10.80 0.26 -20.31
CA VAL A 197 10.64 -1.17 -20.61
C VAL A 197 9.97 -1.39 -21.94
N GLN A 198 10.21 -2.57 -22.55
CA GLN A 198 9.73 -2.87 -23.90
C GLN A 198 8.67 -3.98 -23.93
N SER A 199 8.41 -4.65 -22.82
CA SER A 199 7.46 -5.76 -22.79
C SER A 199 6.46 -5.65 -21.62
N VAL A 200 5.30 -6.30 -21.78
CA VAL A 200 4.32 -6.45 -20.71
C VAL A 200 4.88 -7.28 -19.56
N ALA A 201 5.70 -8.30 -19.86
CA ALA A 201 6.36 -9.12 -18.85
C ALA A 201 7.26 -8.27 -17.93
N ASP A 202 7.93 -7.25 -18.47
CA ASP A 202 8.73 -6.33 -17.67
C ASP A 202 7.86 -5.46 -16.78
N LEU A 203 6.69 -5.02 -17.25
CA LEU A 203 5.71 -4.29 -16.42
C LEU A 203 5.24 -5.15 -15.25
N VAL A 204 4.90 -6.43 -15.49
CA VAL A 204 4.51 -7.39 -14.45
C VAL A 204 5.65 -7.55 -13.44
N ARG A 205 6.88 -7.81 -13.90
CA ARG A 205 8.05 -7.97 -13.03
C ARG A 205 8.30 -6.74 -12.15
N ILE A 206 8.18 -5.53 -12.72
CA ILE A 206 8.32 -4.29 -11.96
C ILE A 206 7.21 -4.17 -10.92
N ALA A 207 5.95 -4.42 -11.30
CA ALA A 207 4.81 -4.32 -10.39
C ALA A 207 4.96 -5.29 -9.20
N THR A 208 5.38 -6.53 -9.46
CA THR A 208 5.64 -7.54 -8.41
C THR A 208 6.81 -7.13 -7.53
N LYS A 209 7.95 -6.75 -8.14
CA LYS A 209 9.15 -6.34 -7.40
C LYS A 209 8.89 -5.18 -6.45
N HIS A 210 7.99 -4.26 -6.80
CA HIS A 210 7.67 -3.08 -6.00
C HIS A 210 6.34 -3.20 -5.23
N GLY A 211 5.83 -4.43 -5.06
CA GLY A 211 4.69 -4.73 -4.19
C GLY A 211 3.37 -4.13 -4.64
N LEU A 212 3.19 -3.87 -5.94
CA LEU A 212 1.91 -3.42 -6.47
C LEU A 212 0.92 -4.57 -6.63
N VAL A 213 1.42 -5.80 -6.75
CA VAL A 213 0.66 -7.06 -6.79
C VAL A 213 1.44 -8.16 -6.08
N SER A 214 0.75 -9.10 -5.44
CA SER A 214 1.31 -10.39 -5.02
C SER A 214 1.17 -11.37 -6.17
N LEU A 215 2.20 -12.19 -6.43
CA LEU A 215 2.02 -13.41 -7.22
C LEU A 215 1.59 -14.47 -6.21
N ASP A 216 0.32 -14.86 -6.25
CA ASP A 216 -0.14 -16.05 -5.54
C ASP A 216 0.61 -17.26 -6.12
N GLU A 217 1.38 -17.98 -5.28
CA GLU A 217 1.87 -19.32 -5.57
C GLU A 217 0.76 -20.34 -5.34
#